data_9a9d8ce1143fd48f2b0338027b50c7b3
#
_entry.id   9a9d8ce1143fd48f2b0338027b50c7b3
#
_cell.length_a   1.000
_cell.length_b   1.000
_cell.length_c   1.000
_cell.angle_alpha   90.00
_cell.angle_beta   90.00
_cell.angle_gamma   90.00
#
_symmetry.space_group_name_H-M   'P 1'
#
loop_
_entity.id
_entity.type
_entity.pdbx_description
1 polymer ?
#
loop_
_entity_poly.entity_id
_entity_poly.type
_entity_poly.pdbx_seq_one_letter_code
_entity_poly.pdbx_strand_id
1 'polypeptide(L)'
;MGKQILVVEDQEDNRRIVRDLLTATDYEVTEAENGEEALAAVAKQRPDLILMDIQLPVMDGYEATRRIKADPQLRAIPIIAVTSYALSGDEEKARAAGCDDFVPKPYSPRQLLAKIRKYLP
;
A
#
# COMPACT_ATOMS: atom_id res chain seq x y z
N MET A 1 18.21 9.32 6.73
CA MET A 1 17.17 9.35 5.70
C MET A 1 16.32 8.12 5.81
N GLY A 2 15.02 8.32 5.89
CA GLY A 2 14.09 7.22 6.08
C GLY A 2 13.70 6.56 4.78
N LYS A 3 13.17 5.35 4.90
CA LYS A 3 12.57 4.65 3.78
C LYS A 3 11.26 5.33 3.39
N GLN A 4 10.95 5.30 2.10
CA GLN A 4 9.78 5.95 1.53
C GLN A 4 8.61 4.98 1.46
N ILE A 5 7.48 5.34 2.06
CA ILE A 5 6.26 4.53 1.99
C ILE A 5 5.18 5.33 1.28
N LEU A 6 4.61 4.75 0.23
CA LEU A 6 3.46 5.33 -0.46
C LEU A 6 2.19 4.73 0.15
N VAL A 7 1.31 5.59 0.63
CA VAL A 7 0.01 5.19 1.19
C VAL A 7 -1.07 5.52 0.19
N VAL A 8 -1.77 4.51 -0.32
CA VAL A 8 -2.84 4.68 -1.29
C VAL A 8 -4.16 4.38 -0.61
N GLU A 9 -4.96 5.40 -0.37
CA GLU A 9 -6.21 5.32 0.38
C GLU A 9 -7.07 6.52 0.02
N ASP A 10 -8.34 6.31 -0.32
CA ASP A 10 -9.21 7.41 -0.77
C ASP A 10 -9.79 8.24 0.38
N GLN A 11 -9.84 7.72 1.60
CA GLN A 11 -10.40 8.41 2.75
C GLN A 11 -9.31 9.20 3.47
N GLU A 12 -9.48 10.53 3.55
CA GLU A 12 -8.50 11.39 4.21
C GLU A 12 -8.29 10.99 5.68
N ASP A 13 -9.35 10.64 6.38
CA ASP A 13 -9.24 10.25 7.79
C ASP A 13 -8.37 9.01 7.96
N ASN A 14 -8.52 8.05 7.04
CA ASN A 14 -7.71 6.82 7.08
C ASN A 14 -6.26 7.10 6.71
N ARG A 15 -6.02 7.98 5.72
CA ARG A 15 -4.65 8.38 5.37
C ARG A 15 -3.97 9.05 6.55
N ARG A 16 -4.71 9.92 7.25
CA ARG A 16 -4.15 10.64 8.40
C ARG A 16 -3.75 9.69 9.52
N ILE A 17 -4.57 8.68 9.79
CA ILE A 17 -4.26 7.69 10.83
C ILE A 17 -2.93 6.99 10.50
N VAL A 18 -2.77 6.54 9.26
CA VAL A 18 -1.56 5.87 8.84
C VAL A 18 -0.37 6.83 8.82
N ARG A 19 -0.58 8.05 8.32
CA ARG A 19 0.46 9.07 8.30
C ARG A 19 0.98 9.37 9.71
N ASP A 20 0.06 9.55 10.67
CA ASP A 20 0.45 9.84 12.05
C ASP A 20 1.20 8.67 12.67
N LEU A 21 0.76 7.45 12.38
CA LEU A 21 1.44 6.26 12.85
C LEU A 21 2.87 6.20 12.32
N LEU A 22 3.05 6.48 11.04
CA LEU A 22 4.36 6.35 10.39
C LEU A 22 5.29 7.51 10.69
N THR A 23 4.74 8.72 10.96
CA THR A 23 5.59 9.85 11.34
C THR A 23 6.25 9.66 12.70
N ALA A 24 5.71 8.77 13.54
CA ALA A 24 6.36 8.43 14.80
C ALA A 24 7.56 7.49 14.59
N THR A 25 7.83 7.09 13.37
CA THR A 25 8.95 6.23 12.99
C THR A 25 9.91 7.01 12.10
N ASP A 26 10.92 6.33 11.56
CA ASP A 26 11.84 6.94 10.59
C ASP A 26 11.31 6.93 9.16
N TYR A 27 10.15 6.34 8.92
CA TYR A 27 9.60 6.23 7.57
C TYR A 27 9.09 7.58 7.09
N GLU A 28 9.32 7.87 5.82
CA GLU A 28 8.76 9.05 5.15
C GLU A 28 7.55 8.61 4.34
N VAL A 29 6.49 9.44 4.34
CA VAL A 29 5.20 9.06 3.76
C VAL A 29 4.85 9.97 2.60
N THR A 30 4.44 9.37 1.48
CA THR A 30 3.74 10.07 0.41
C THR A 30 2.35 9.45 0.29
N GLU A 31 1.41 10.17 -0.30
CA GLU A 31 0.00 9.75 -0.31
C GLU A 31 -0.60 9.82 -1.70
N ALA A 32 -1.52 8.91 -1.98
CA ALA A 32 -2.31 8.91 -3.21
C ALA A 32 -3.75 8.53 -2.86
N GLU A 33 -4.72 9.04 -3.63
CA GLU A 33 -6.13 8.86 -3.31
C GLU A 33 -6.79 7.78 -4.17
N ASN A 34 -6.13 7.32 -5.22
CA ASN A 34 -6.65 6.28 -6.09
C ASN A 34 -5.51 5.62 -6.85
N GLY A 35 -5.85 4.61 -7.65
CA GLY A 35 -4.85 3.85 -8.37
C GLY A 35 -4.08 4.65 -9.42
N GLU A 36 -4.75 5.59 -10.09
CA GLU A 36 -4.07 6.42 -11.07
C GLU A 36 -3.03 7.34 -10.41
N GLU A 37 -3.41 7.95 -9.29
CA GLU A 37 -2.46 8.77 -8.52
C GLU A 37 -1.31 7.93 -7.99
N ALA A 38 -1.59 6.68 -7.60
CA ALA A 38 -0.54 5.79 -7.15
C ALA A 38 0.48 5.53 -8.26
N LEU A 39 0.01 5.26 -9.47
CA LEU A 39 0.90 5.04 -10.61
C LEU A 39 1.73 6.28 -10.91
N ALA A 40 1.11 7.46 -10.87
CA ALA A 40 1.83 8.72 -11.09
C ALA A 40 2.87 8.96 -10.00
N ALA A 41 2.51 8.68 -8.74
CA ALA A 41 3.43 8.86 -7.63
C ALA A 41 4.65 7.95 -7.73
N VAL A 42 4.44 6.68 -8.10
CA VAL A 42 5.51 5.71 -8.27
C VAL A 42 6.45 6.10 -9.41
N ALA A 43 5.89 6.64 -10.49
CA ALA A 43 6.69 7.10 -11.62
C ALA A 43 7.53 8.32 -11.26
N LYS A 44 7.00 9.18 -10.40
CA LYS A 44 7.70 10.40 -9.98
C LYS A 44 8.81 10.11 -8.98
N GLN A 45 8.56 9.23 -8.02
CA GLN A 45 9.52 8.88 -7.00
C GLN A 45 9.25 7.45 -6.54
N ARG A 46 10.18 6.54 -6.85
CA ARG A 46 10.04 5.13 -6.52
C ARG A 46 10.03 4.94 -5.00
N PRO A 47 8.93 4.45 -4.42
CA PRO A 47 8.89 4.19 -2.99
C PRO A 47 9.61 2.88 -2.65
N ASP A 48 9.88 2.70 -1.36
CA ASP A 48 10.47 1.45 -0.86
C ASP A 48 9.41 0.42 -0.51
N LEU A 49 8.16 0.88 -0.30
CA LEU A 49 7.03 0.02 0.03
C LEU A 49 5.74 0.77 -0.29
N ILE A 50 4.70 0.03 -0.67
CA ILE A 50 3.38 0.59 -0.94
C ILE A 50 2.36 -0.08 -0.03
N LEU A 51 1.57 0.74 0.68
CA LEU A 51 0.36 0.29 1.36
C LEU A 51 -0.80 0.60 0.43
N MET A 52 -1.43 -0.45 -0.11
CA MET A 52 -2.42 -0.31 -1.17
C MET A 52 -3.79 -0.72 -0.68
N ASP A 53 -4.69 0.25 -0.49
CA ASP A 53 -6.09 -0.07 -0.28
C ASP A 53 -6.63 -0.69 -1.56
N ILE A 54 -7.42 -1.73 -1.42
CA ILE A 54 -7.97 -2.42 -2.58
C ILE A 54 -9.18 -1.69 -3.14
N GLN A 55 -9.98 -1.09 -2.27
CA GLN A 55 -11.24 -0.46 -2.65
C GLN A 55 -11.05 1.02 -2.90
N LEU A 56 -10.62 1.32 -4.12
CA LEU A 56 -10.32 2.69 -4.53
C LEU A 56 -11.24 3.11 -5.68
N PRO A 57 -11.57 4.42 -5.76
CA PRO A 57 -12.28 4.94 -6.93
C PRO A 57 -11.32 5.04 -8.12
N VAL A 58 -11.87 5.23 -9.31
CA VAL A 58 -11.17 5.45 -10.57
C VAL A 58 -10.43 4.21 -11.03
N MET A 59 -9.42 3.76 -10.27
CA MET A 59 -8.69 2.52 -10.53
C MET A 59 -8.46 1.84 -9.20
N ASP A 60 -8.96 0.62 -9.04
CA ASP A 60 -8.84 -0.08 -7.76
C ASP A 60 -7.42 -0.58 -7.51
N GLY A 61 -7.19 -1.06 -6.27
CA GLY A 61 -5.86 -1.48 -5.85
C GLY A 61 -5.35 -2.71 -6.57
N TYR A 62 -6.21 -3.62 -7.02
CA TYR A 62 -5.78 -4.80 -7.77
C TYR A 62 -5.19 -4.38 -9.12
N GLU A 63 -5.89 -3.49 -9.83
CA GLU A 63 -5.42 -3.04 -11.14
C GLU A 63 -4.12 -2.26 -11.02
N ALA A 64 -4.05 -1.35 -10.03
CA ALA A 64 -2.82 -0.59 -9.80
C ALA A 64 -1.65 -1.52 -9.49
N THR A 65 -1.89 -2.53 -8.65
CA THR A 65 -0.86 -3.52 -8.30
C THR A 65 -0.40 -4.28 -9.54
N ARG A 66 -1.34 -4.75 -10.37
CA ARG A 66 -0.98 -5.48 -11.59
C ARG A 66 -0.08 -4.64 -12.49
N ARG A 67 -0.41 -3.36 -12.64
CA ARG A 67 0.38 -2.47 -13.50
C ARG A 67 1.78 -2.22 -12.94
N ILE A 68 1.89 -2.04 -11.63
CA ILE A 68 3.19 -1.85 -11.00
C ILE A 68 4.03 -3.12 -11.14
N LYS A 69 3.44 -4.27 -10.88
CA LYS A 69 4.17 -5.55 -10.96
C LYS A 69 4.51 -5.96 -12.39
N ALA A 70 3.82 -5.40 -13.37
CA ALA A 70 4.13 -5.65 -14.77
C ALA A 70 5.35 -4.85 -15.25
N ASP A 71 5.74 -3.81 -14.52
CA ASP A 71 6.89 -2.98 -14.88
C ASP A 71 8.16 -3.58 -14.28
N PRO A 72 9.15 -3.99 -15.10
CA PRO A 72 10.37 -4.59 -14.58
C PRO A 72 11.14 -3.71 -13.59
N GLN A 73 10.99 -2.39 -13.68
CA GLN A 73 11.70 -1.46 -12.80
C GLN A 73 10.97 -1.28 -11.46
N LEU A 74 9.70 -1.65 -11.38
CA LEU A 74 8.87 -1.40 -10.21
C LEU A 74 8.42 -2.67 -9.50
N ARG A 75 8.48 -3.81 -10.15
CA ARG A 75 7.90 -5.05 -9.61
C ARG A 75 8.56 -5.55 -8.34
N ALA A 76 9.76 -5.08 -8.02
CA ALA A 76 10.45 -5.46 -6.79
C ALA A 76 9.96 -4.69 -5.56
N ILE A 77 9.15 -3.64 -5.75
CA ILE A 77 8.62 -2.86 -4.63
C ILE A 77 7.60 -3.71 -3.87
N PRO A 78 7.78 -3.92 -2.55
CA PRO A 78 6.79 -4.67 -1.78
C PRO A 78 5.46 -3.91 -1.74
N ILE A 79 4.37 -4.61 -1.99
CA ILE A 79 3.02 -4.04 -1.93
C ILE A 79 2.22 -4.82 -0.90
N ILE A 80 1.74 -4.13 0.13
CA ILE A 80 0.89 -4.70 1.17
C ILE A 80 -0.53 -4.26 0.88
N ALA A 81 -1.40 -5.21 0.58
CA ALA A 81 -2.81 -4.94 0.33
C ALA A 81 -3.53 -4.70 1.65
N VAL A 82 -4.39 -3.69 1.70
CA VAL A 82 -5.22 -3.39 2.88
C VAL A 82 -6.67 -3.43 2.43
N THR A 83 -7.51 -4.22 3.10
CA THR A 83 -8.89 -4.41 2.66
C THR A 83 -9.84 -4.66 3.82
N SER A 84 -11.10 -4.22 3.64
CA SER A 84 -12.18 -4.48 4.59
C SER A 84 -12.90 -5.80 4.33
N TYR A 85 -12.59 -6.51 3.25
CA TYR A 85 -13.33 -7.70 2.81
C TYR A 85 -12.50 -8.97 2.91
N ALA A 86 -11.85 -9.18 4.06
CA ALA A 86 -10.96 -10.32 4.26
C ALA A 86 -11.63 -11.67 4.06
N LEU A 87 -12.96 -11.76 4.29
CA LEU A 87 -13.68 -13.03 4.23
C LEU A 87 -14.16 -13.40 2.83
N SER A 88 -13.94 -12.55 1.84
CA SER A 88 -14.46 -12.74 0.48
C SER A 88 -13.43 -13.25 -0.52
N GLY A 89 -12.34 -13.84 -0.03
CA GLY A 89 -11.27 -14.30 -0.91
C GLY A 89 -10.37 -13.18 -1.39
N ASP A 90 -10.40 -12.03 -0.74
CA ASP A 90 -9.59 -10.89 -1.14
C ASP A 90 -8.10 -11.16 -1.00
N GLU A 91 -7.70 -11.98 -0.04
CA GLU A 91 -6.29 -12.33 0.09
C GLU A 91 -5.78 -13.04 -1.16
N GLU A 92 -6.56 -14.00 -1.67
CA GLU A 92 -6.19 -14.72 -2.88
C GLU A 92 -6.14 -13.79 -4.08
N LYS A 93 -7.12 -12.88 -4.20
CA LYS A 93 -7.15 -11.91 -5.28
C LYS A 93 -5.96 -10.96 -5.20
N ALA A 94 -5.61 -10.54 -4.00
CA ALA A 94 -4.47 -9.64 -3.80
C ALA A 94 -3.17 -10.32 -4.23
N ARG A 95 -2.97 -11.56 -3.83
CA ARG A 95 -1.78 -12.31 -4.22
C ARG A 95 -1.75 -12.58 -5.72
N ALA A 96 -2.90 -12.88 -6.32
CA ALA A 96 -2.98 -13.09 -7.77
C ALA A 96 -2.65 -11.81 -8.54
N ALA A 97 -2.97 -10.63 -7.99
CA ALA A 97 -2.62 -9.36 -8.60
C ALA A 97 -1.14 -9.01 -8.41
N GLY A 98 -0.44 -9.69 -7.51
CA GLY A 98 0.97 -9.49 -7.27
C GLY A 98 1.32 -8.84 -5.94
N CYS A 99 0.35 -8.67 -5.03
CA CYS A 99 0.64 -8.14 -3.70
C CYS A 99 1.52 -9.11 -2.93
N ASP A 100 2.47 -8.56 -2.19
CA ASP A 100 3.43 -9.36 -1.42
C ASP A 100 2.89 -9.77 -0.06
N ASP A 101 1.94 -8.99 0.48
CA ASP A 101 1.35 -9.29 1.77
C ASP A 101 -0.05 -8.67 1.84
N PHE A 102 -0.72 -8.86 2.97
CA PHE A 102 -2.12 -8.55 3.11
C PHE A 102 -2.42 -8.21 4.57
N VAL A 103 -3.19 -7.13 4.80
CA VAL A 103 -3.65 -6.74 6.14
C VAL A 103 -5.14 -6.46 6.08
N PRO A 104 -5.96 -7.23 6.79
CA PRO A 104 -7.39 -6.96 6.83
C PRO A 104 -7.72 -5.79 7.74
N LYS A 105 -8.73 -5.01 7.37
CA LYS A 105 -9.27 -3.95 8.24
C LYS A 105 -10.37 -4.56 9.12
N PRO A 106 -10.54 -4.09 10.32
CA PRO A 106 -9.68 -3.15 11.04
C PRO A 106 -8.39 -3.84 11.50
N TYR A 107 -7.29 -3.09 11.47
CA TYR A 107 -5.99 -3.59 11.94
C TYR A 107 -5.53 -2.71 13.10
N SER A 108 -4.66 -3.28 13.96
CA SER A 108 -4.03 -2.48 15.00
C SER A 108 -2.77 -1.82 14.43
N PRO A 109 -2.33 -0.68 15.01
CA PRO A 109 -1.06 -0.08 14.60
C PRO A 109 0.11 -1.06 14.67
N ARG A 110 0.10 -1.92 15.69
CA ARG A 110 1.17 -2.92 15.87
C ARG A 110 1.18 -3.92 14.71
N GLN A 111 0.01 -4.36 14.26
CA GLN A 111 -0.09 -5.30 13.15
C GLN A 111 0.45 -4.69 11.86
N LEU A 112 0.07 -3.44 11.59
CA LEU A 112 0.52 -2.76 10.38
C LEU A 112 2.02 -2.54 10.42
N LEU A 113 2.57 -2.05 11.53
CA LEU A 113 4.01 -1.83 11.67
C LEU A 113 4.79 -3.12 11.54
N ALA A 114 4.28 -4.22 12.10
CA ALA A 114 4.95 -5.52 12.00
C ALA A 114 5.07 -5.95 10.54
N LYS A 115 4.01 -5.76 9.74
CA LYS A 115 4.05 -6.09 8.31
C LYS A 115 5.05 -5.21 7.58
N ILE A 116 5.04 -3.90 7.86
CA ILE A 116 5.96 -2.98 7.22
C ILE A 116 7.41 -3.36 7.53
N ARG A 117 7.71 -3.64 8.79
CA ARG A 117 9.08 -3.97 9.21
C ARG A 117 9.57 -5.30 8.68
N LYS A 118 8.67 -6.19 8.29
CA LYS A 118 9.03 -7.43 7.63
C LYS A 118 9.76 -7.15 6.30
N TYR A 119 9.38 -6.08 5.62
CA TYR A 119 9.96 -5.70 4.33
C TYR A 119 10.96 -4.56 4.43
N LEU A 120 10.82 -3.71 5.45
CA LEU A 120 11.69 -2.56 5.68
C LEU A 120 12.20 -2.61 7.13
N PRO A 121 13.09 -3.53 7.45
CA PRO A 121 13.58 -3.69 8.82
C PRO A 121 14.39 -2.50 9.35
#